data_ef57fd50d2cac5d8ad743615d78a64e7
#
_entry.id   ef57fd50d2cac5d8ad743615d78a64e7
#
_cell.length_a   1.000
_cell.length_b   1.000
_cell.length_c   1.000
_cell.angle_alpha   90.00
_cell.angle_beta   90.00
_cell.angle_gamma   90.00
#
_symmetry.space_group_name_H-M   'P 1'
#
loop_
_entity.id
_entity.type
_entity.pdbx_description
1 polymer ?
#
loop_
_entity_poly.entity_id
_entity_poly.type
_entity_poly.pdbx_seq_one_letter_code
_entity_poly.pdbx_strand_id
1 'polypeptide(L)'
;MAKVYKGIQELIGNTPLVEAVNLEKKLGLKATLLLKLEYFNPAGSVKDRIANGMIEDAEKKGLLKEGATIIEPTSGNTGIGLAAIAAAKGYKAIFTMPETMSIERRNILKAYGAEIVLTPGEKGMSGAIAKADELAKEIPGSFIPGQFVNPANPATHKATTGPEIWNDTEGKVDIFLAGVGTGGTVTGIGEYLKEQNPDVKVIAIEPATSPVLSQGHGGAHKIQGIGAGFVPDVLNTKVYDEVFPVENEKAFEYGKELAKAEGIITGISSGAALYAAVEVAKRPENEGKTIVVLLPDNGDRYYSTALFQ
;
A
#
# COMPACT_ATOMS: atom_id res chain seq x y z
N MET A 1 -11.42 -13.46 27.01
CA MET A 1 -10.80 -12.43 27.87
C MET A 1 -11.06 -11.07 27.23
N ALA A 2 -11.42 -10.06 28.01
CA ALA A 2 -11.53 -8.69 27.48
C ALA A 2 -10.16 -8.22 27.01
N LYS A 3 -10.07 -7.72 25.76
CA LYS A 3 -8.83 -7.24 25.18
C LYS A 3 -8.88 -5.72 25.11
N VAL A 4 -8.05 -5.06 25.92
CA VAL A 4 -7.90 -3.59 25.94
C VAL A 4 -6.55 -3.25 25.33
N TYR A 5 -6.55 -2.49 24.26
CA TYR A 5 -5.34 -2.03 23.57
C TYR A 5 -4.82 -0.76 24.21
N LYS A 6 -3.50 -0.60 24.31
CA LYS A 6 -2.84 0.58 24.93
C LYS A 6 -2.50 1.68 23.92
N GLY A 7 -2.55 1.35 22.62
CA GLY A 7 -2.28 2.32 21.55
C GLY A 7 -2.73 1.81 20.21
N ILE A 8 -2.86 2.71 19.23
CA ILE A 8 -3.33 2.36 17.89
C ILE A 8 -2.38 1.41 17.15
N GLN A 9 -1.09 1.44 17.48
CA GLN A 9 -0.08 0.55 16.87
C GLN A 9 -0.38 -0.94 17.14
N GLU A 10 -1.05 -1.26 18.25
CA GLU A 10 -1.47 -2.63 18.57
C GLU A 10 -2.67 -3.11 17.72
N LEU A 11 -3.33 -2.20 17.02
CA LEU A 11 -4.45 -2.49 16.12
C LEU A 11 -4.02 -2.70 14.67
N ILE A 12 -2.75 -2.41 14.36
CA ILE A 12 -2.23 -2.56 12.99
C ILE A 12 -2.06 -4.04 12.68
N GLY A 13 -2.49 -4.41 11.47
CA GLY A 13 -2.45 -5.81 11.03
C GLY A 13 -3.68 -6.60 11.44
N ASN A 14 -3.59 -7.92 11.31
CA ASN A 14 -4.70 -8.87 11.48
C ASN A 14 -5.95 -8.43 10.68
N THR A 15 -5.71 -7.90 9.49
CA THR A 15 -6.79 -7.46 8.60
C THR A 15 -7.51 -8.66 8.00
N PRO A 16 -8.82 -8.57 7.76
CA PRO A 16 -9.59 -9.72 7.31
C PRO A 16 -9.29 -10.11 5.85
N LEU A 17 -9.45 -11.40 5.57
CA LEU A 17 -9.70 -11.92 4.23
C LEU A 17 -11.21 -12.09 4.03
N VAL A 18 -11.71 -11.66 2.88
CA VAL A 18 -13.12 -11.78 2.50
C VAL A 18 -13.21 -12.48 1.14
N GLU A 19 -14.00 -13.53 1.02
CA GLU A 19 -14.29 -14.17 -0.26
C GLU A 19 -15.28 -13.32 -1.06
N ALA A 20 -14.98 -13.07 -2.32
CA ALA A 20 -15.79 -12.25 -3.22
C ALA A 20 -16.93 -13.07 -3.87
N VAL A 21 -17.76 -13.70 -3.05
CA VAL A 21 -18.77 -14.70 -3.46
C VAL A 21 -19.75 -14.18 -4.49
N ASN A 22 -20.22 -12.93 -4.33
CA ASN A 22 -21.19 -12.35 -5.28
C ASN A 22 -20.53 -12.04 -6.62
N LEU A 23 -19.28 -11.57 -6.60
CA LEU A 23 -18.52 -11.26 -7.80
C LEU A 23 -18.13 -12.55 -8.54
N GLU A 24 -17.70 -13.59 -7.82
CA GLU A 24 -17.43 -14.92 -8.38
C GLU A 24 -18.65 -15.47 -9.09
N LYS A 25 -19.80 -15.46 -8.44
CA LYS A 25 -21.08 -15.90 -9.02
C LYS A 25 -21.49 -15.07 -10.23
N LYS A 26 -21.41 -13.74 -10.12
CA LYS A 26 -21.78 -12.81 -11.20
C LYS A 26 -20.95 -13.01 -12.45
N LEU A 27 -19.65 -13.26 -12.30
CA LEU A 27 -18.70 -13.40 -13.40
C LEU A 27 -18.45 -14.85 -13.80
N GLY A 28 -19.06 -15.82 -13.12
CA GLY A 28 -18.87 -17.25 -13.38
C GLY A 28 -17.44 -17.73 -13.14
N LEU A 29 -16.75 -17.14 -12.16
CA LEU A 29 -15.39 -17.53 -11.82
C LEU A 29 -15.39 -18.93 -11.21
N LYS A 30 -14.38 -19.71 -11.56
CA LYS A 30 -14.18 -21.06 -11.03
C LYS A 30 -13.01 -21.16 -10.05
N ALA A 31 -12.30 -20.06 -9.85
CA ALA A 31 -11.30 -19.88 -8.81
C ALA A 31 -11.95 -19.19 -7.60
N THR A 32 -11.44 -19.44 -6.41
CA THR A 32 -11.79 -18.72 -5.18
C THR A 32 -11.01 -17.41 -5.12
N LEU A 33 -11.71 -16.30 -4.99
CA LEU A 33 -11.11 -14.96 -4.96
C LEU A 33 -11.22 -14.35 -3.54
N LEU A 34 -10.08 -14.25 -2.86
CA LEU A 34 -9.97 -13.73 -1.50
C LEU A 34 -9.39 -12.31 -1.52
N LEU A 35 -10.09 -11.39 -0.86
CA LEU A 35 -9.76 -9.97 -0.76
C LEU A 35 -9.10 -9.70 0.60
N LYS A 36 -7.82 -9.32 0.64
CA LYS A 36 -7.14 -8.86 1.86
C LYS A 36 -7.44 -7.38 2.06
N LEU A 37 -8.29 -7.05 3.03
CA LEU A 37 -8.84 -5.71 3.22
C LEU A 37 -7.94 -4.87 4.14
N GLU A 38 -6.95 -4.20 3.59
CA GLU A 38 -5.97 -3.41 4.35
C GLU A 38 -6.51 -2.08 4.91
N TYR A 39 -7.71 -1.66 4.52
CA TYR A 39 -8.34 -0.48 5.10
C TYR A 39 -8.85 -0.70 6.54
N PHE A 40 -8.84 -1.93 7.04
CA PHE A 40 -9.10 -2.21 8.46
C PHE A 40 -7.95 -1.81 9.39
N ASN A 41 -6.80 -1.45 8.87
CA ASN A 41 -5.78 -0.78 9.66
C ASN A 41 -6.30 0.57 10.20
N PRO A 42 -5.89 1.02 11.40
CA PRO A 42 -6.50 2.17 12.10
C PRO A 42 -6.43 3.50 11.36
N ALA A 43 -5.39 3.76 10.57
CA ALA A 43 -5.31 4.94 9.71
C ALA A 43 -5.82 4.65 8.27
N GLY A 44 -6.42 3.49 8.04
CA GLY A 44 -7.21 3.14 6.86
C GLY A 44 -6.43 2.66 5.64
N SER A 45 -5.19 2.17 5.80
CA SER A 45 -4.45 1.62 4.66
C SER A 45 -3.35 0.62 5.04
N VAL A 46 -2.88 -0.10 4.04
CA VAL A 46 -1.70 -0.98 4.12
C VAL A 46 -0.44 -0.26 4.60
N LYS A 47 -0.38 1.06 4.44
CA LYS A 47 0.81 1.85 4.79
C LYS A 47 0.97 2.04 6.30
N ASP A 48 -0.06 1.82 7.09
CA ASP A 48 0.02 1.82 8.54
C ASP A 48 1.05 0.81 9.04
N ARG A 49 1.11 -0.35 8.37
CA ARG A 49 2.08 -1.42 8.68
C ARG A 49 3.51 -0.94 8.53
N ILE A 50 3.85 -0.42 7.36
CA ILE A 50 5.23 0.02 7.09
C ILE A 50 5.58 1.30 7.86
N ALA A 51 4.62 2.18 8.13
CA ALA A 51 4.83 3.35 8.98
C ALA A 51 5.25 2.93 10.38
N ASN A 52 4.52 2.01 11.00
CA ASN A 52 4.90 1.46 12.31
C ASN A 52 6.22 0.69 12.24
N GLY A 53 6.38 -0.18 11.25
CA GLY A 53 7.59 -1.00 11.11
C GLY A 53 8.87 -0.20 10.92
N MET A 54 8.85 0.85 10.08
CA MET A 54 10.01 1.73 9.88
C MET A 54 10.33 2.55 11.13
N ILE A 55 9.32 3.01 11.87
CA ILE A 55 9.50 3.73 13.14
C ILE A 55 10.10 2.79 14.20
N GLU A 56 9.53 1.60 14.39
CA GLU A 56 10.05 0.62 15.37
C GLU A 56 11.47 0.15 15.04
N ASP A 57 11.78 -0.06 13.77
CA ASP A 57 13.14 -0.40 13.34
C ASP A 57 14.14 0.73 13.66
N ALA A 58 13.75 1.98 13.40
CA ALA A 58 14.57 3.13 13.71
C ALA A 58 14.77 3.32 15.23
N GLU A 59 13.73 3.10 16.04
CA GLU A 59 13.81 3.09 17.51
C GLU A 59 14.80 2.03 18.01
N LYS A 60 14.64 0.79 17.52
CA LYS A 60 15.53 -0.34 17.88
C LYS A 60 17.00 -0.11 17.52
N LYS A 61 17.23 0.59 16.41
CA LYS A 61 18.58 0.97 15.94
C LYS A 61 19.14 2.24 16.61
N GLY A 62 18.34 2.92 17.44
CA GLY A 62 18.73 4.18 18.08
C GLY A 62 18.81 5.37 17.12
N LEU A 63 18.25 5.24 15.91
CA LEU A 63 18.18 6.30 14.91
C LEU A 63 17.07 7.32 15.20
N LEU A 64 16.00 6.88 15.88
CA LEU A 64 14.88 7.72 16.28
C LEU A 64 14.78 7.73 17.80
N LYS A 65 14.95 8.93 18.38
CA LYS A 65 14.90 9.15 19.84
C LYS A 65 13.56 9.77 20.23
N GLU A 66 13.18 9.62 21.49
CA GLU A 66 11.98 10.24 22.06
C GLU A 66 11.89 11.74 21.73
N GLY A 67 10.74 12.20 21.26
CA GLY A 67 10.49 13.58 20.87
C GLY A 67 11.17 14.04 19.58
N ALA A 68 11.85 13.17 18.86
CA ALA A 68 12.49 13.48 17.58
C ALA A 68 11.45 13.86 16.51
N THR A 69 11.94 14.41 15.40
CA THR A 69 11.11 14.81 14.26
C THR A 69 11.23 13.79 13.13
N ILE A 70 10.12 13.27 12.68
CA ILE A 70 10.02 12.43 11.48
C ILE A 70 9.75 13.32 10.28
N ILE A 71 10.52 13.19 9.22
CA ILE A 71 10.38 13.96 7.98
C ILE A 71 10.21 12.98 6.82
N GLU A 72 9.16 13.12 6.00
CA GLU A 72 9.00 12.26 4.82
C GLU A 72 8.43 13.06 3.63
N PRO A 73 9.01 12.92 2.43
CA PRO A 73 8.46 13.52 1.22
C PRO A 73 7.31 12.65 0.70
N THR A 74 6.10 12.95 1.15
CA THR A 74 4.91 12.17 0.78
C THR A 74 3.63 12.95 1.00
N SER A 75 2.65 12.72 0.12
CA SER A 75 1.26 13.19 0.28
C SER A 75 0.26 12.03 0.36
N GLY A 76 0.76 10.80 0.33
CA GLY A 76 -0.07 9.60 0.23
C GLY A 76 -0.32 8.92 1.57
N ASN A 77 -0.77 7.68 1.47
CA ASN A 77 -1.11 6.84 2.62
C ASN A 77 0.07 6.63 3.59
N THR A 78 1.31 6.64 3.09
CA THR A 78 2.50 6.55 3.95
C THR A 78 2.59 7.74 4.91
N GLY A 79 2.35 8.96 4.41
CA GLY A 79 2.30 10.15 5.26
C GLY A 79 1.21 10.06 6.33
N ILE A 80 0.04 9.55 5.96
CA ILE A 80 -1.08 9.38 6.90
C ILE A 80 -0.72 8.34 7.98
N GLY A 81 -0.17 7.20 7.59
CA GLY A 81 0.30 6.19 8.55
C GLY A 81 1.39 6.71 9.47
N LEU A 82 2.41 7.39 8.92
CA LEU A 82 3.48 8.01 9.71
C LEU A 82 2.95 9.09 10.67
N ALA A 83 2.02 9.94 10.22
CA ALA A 83 1.40 10.95 11.06
C ALA A 83 0.63 10.34 12.23
N ALA A 84 -0.14 9.28 11.97
CA ALA A 84 -0.90 8.59 13.01
C ALA A 84 0.02 7.94 14.06
N ILE A 85 1.08 7.27 13.63
CA ILE A 85 2.05 6.64 14.55
C ILE A 85 2.88 7.69 15.28
N ALA A 86 3.30 8.76 14.59
CA ALA A 86 4.02 9.88 15.23
C ALA A 86 3.18 10.51 16.35
N ALA A 87 1.90 10.79 16.08
CA ALA A 87 0.99 11.33 17.09
C ALA A 87 0.83 10.38 18.29
N ALA A 88 0.65 9.08 18.04
CA ALA A 88 0.48 8.07 19.08
C ALA A 88 1.73 7.86 19.94
N LYS A 89 2.92 8.04 19.38
CA LYS A 89 4.21 7.84 20.06
C LYS A 89 4.86 9.15 20.56
N GLY A 90 4.24 10.32 20.32
CA GLY A 90 4.76 11.61 20.76
C GLY A 90 5.89 12.18 19.91
N TYR A 91 6.05 11.74 18.68
CA TYR A 91 6.99 12.32 17.71
C TYR A 91 6.38 13.54 17.01
N LYS A 92 7.24 14.45 16.61
CA LYS A 92 6.88 15.49 15.64
C LYS A 92 6.91 14.91 14.24
N ALA A 93 6.04 15.38 13.35
CA ALA A 93 6.02 14.92 11.96
C ALA A 93 5.95 16.12 11.01
N ILE A 94 6.81 16.12 10.00
CA ILE A 94 6.86 17.12 8.93
C ILE A 94 6.76 16.38 7.60
N PHE A 95 5.78 16.73 6.77
CA PHE A 95 5.63 16.16 5.44
C PHE A 95 5.84 17.21 4.37
N THR A 96 6.75 16.93 3.44
CA THR A 96 6.99 17.79 2.29
C THR A 96 6.23 17.26 1.08
N MET A 97 5.56 18.13 0.35
CA MET A 97 4.76 17.76 -0.81
C MET A 97 4.55 18.93 -1.76
N PRO A 98 4.32 18.64 -3.07
CA PRO A 98 3.94 19.69 -4.02
C PRO A 98 2.62 20.35 -3.63
N GLU A 99 2.51 21.65 -3.87
CA GLU A 99 1.29 22.43 -3.60
C GLU A 99 0.06 21.98 -4.43
N THR A 100 0.27 21.17 -5.46
CA THR A 100 -0.77 20.57 -6.29
C THR A 100 -1.48 19.39 -5.63
N MET A 101 -0.99 18.91 -4.49
CA MET A 101 -1.61 17.78 -3.77
C MET A 101 -2.97 18.16 -3.15
N SER A 102 -3.87 17.18 -3.06
CA SER A 102 -5.26 17.40 -2.64
C SER A 102 -5.36 17.98 -1.23
N ILE A 103 -6.34 18.86 -1.04
CA ILE A 103 -6.57 19.52 0.24
C ILE A 103 -7.06 18.54 1.32
N GLU A 104 -7.80 17.52 0.92
CA GLU A 104 -8.31 16.48 1.82
C GLU A 104 -7.16 15.75 2.51
N ARG A 105 -6.13 15.36 1.75
CA ARG A 105 -4.95 14.69 2.31
C ARG A 105 -4.16 15.59 3.24
N ARG A 106 -4.02 16.88 2.90
CA ARG A 106 -3.39 17.87 3.80
C ARG A 106 -4.17 18.02 5.10
N ASN A 107 -5.51 18.05 5.04
CA ASN A 107 -6.36 18.16 6.22
C ASN A 107 -6.24 16.94 7.13
N ILE A 108 -6.16 15.72 6.57
CA ILE A 108 -5.93 14.51 7.38
C ILE A 108 -4.58 14.59 8.12
N LEU A 109 -3.51 14.98 7.45
CA LEU A 109 -2.19 15.10 8.06
C LEU A 109 -2.18 16.15 9.17
N LYS A 110 -2.82 17.31 8.93
CA LYS A 110 -2.97 18.38 9.94
C LYS A 110 -3.80 17.92 11.15
N ALA A 111 -4.82 17.11 10.94
CA ALA A 111 -5.64 16.56 12.02
C ALA A 111 -4.84 15.67 12.99
N TYR A 112 -3.79 14.98 12.49
CA TYR A 112 -2.82 14.28 13.33
C TYR A 112 -1.76 15.18 13.97
N GLY A 113 -1.82 16.50 13.75
CA GLY A 113 -0.85 17.46 14.28
C GLY A 113 0.45 17.58 13.48
N ALA A 114 0.50 17.02 12.27
CA ALA A 114 1.68 17.11 11.42
C ALA A 114 1.83 18.51 10.78
N GLU A 115 3.06 18.94 10.63
CA GLU A 115 3.44 20.11 9.85
C GLU A 115 3.51 19.73 8.36
N ILE A 116 3.05 20.63 7.49
CA ILE A 116 3.11 20.44 6.04
C ILE A 116 3.93 21.54 5.42
N VAL A 117 4.97 21.17 4.72
CA VAL A 117 5.82 22.08 3.93
C VAL A 117 5.51 21.88 2.46
N LEU A 118 4.88 22.88 1.85
CA LEU A 118 4.54 22.86 0.43
C LEU A 118 5.73 23.30 -0.42
N THR A 119 5.94 22.60 -1.53
CA THR A 119 6.96 22.93 -2.53
C THR A 119 6.30 23.32 -3.86
N PRO A 120 6.99 24.08 -4.72
CA PRO A 120 6.45 24.48 -6.02
C PRO A 120 5.96 23.29 -6.83
N GLY A 121 4.73 23.38 -7.35
CA GLY A 121 4.09 22.31 -8.09
C GLY A 121 4.85 21.83 -9.32
N GLU A 122 5.54 22.77 -10.01
CA GLU A 122 6.39 22.50 -11.17
C GLU A 122 7.57 21.55 -10.89
N LYS A 123 8.05 21.51 -9.63
CA LYS A 123 9.15 20.63 -9.20
C LYS A 123 8.67 19.22 -8.83
N GLY A 124 7.36 19.01 -8.77
CA GLY A 124 6.78 17.69 -8.42
C GLY A 124 7.38 17.07 -7.16
N MET A 125 7.45 15.75 -7.12
CA MET A 125 8.01 15.02 -5.97
C MET A 125 9.51 15.23 -5.77
N SER A 126 10.27 15.51 -6.82
CA SER A 126 11.72 15.81 -6.68
C SER A 126 11.97 17.08 -5.85
N GLY A 127 11.10 18.10 -5.98
CA GLY A 127 11.13 19.27 -5.12
C GLY A 127 10.80 18.96 -3.66
N ALA A 128 9.85 18.08 -3.42
CA ALA A 128 9.49 17.64 -2.08
C ALA A 128 10.64 16.85 -1.41
N ILE A 129 11.28 15.95 -2.15
CA ILE A 129 12.44 15.18 -1.67
C ILE A 129 13.59 16.12 -1.29
N ALA A 130 13.96 17.04 -2.18
CA ALA A 130 15.02 18.01 -1.90
C ALA A 130 14.73 18.85 -0.64
N LYS A 131 13.46 19.23 -0.43
CA LYS A 131 13.06 19.98 0.77
C LYS A 131 13.09 19.14 2.03
N ALA A 132 12.76 17.86 1.96
CA ALA A 132 12.89 16.94 3.08
C ALA A 132 14.36 16.78 3.50
N ASP A 133 15.27 16.63 2.54
CA ASP A 133 16.71 16.54 2.78
C ASP A 133 17.30 17.82 3.37
N GLU A 134 16.81 18.99 2.94
CA GLU A 134 17.18 20.30 3.51
C GLU A 134 16.76 20.37 4.97
N LEU A 135 15.49 20.09 5.28
CA LEU A 135 14.95 20.11 6.64
C LEU A 135 15.66 19.11 7.56
N ALA A 136 16.02 17.95 7.06
CA ALA A 136 16.75 16.95 7.84
C ALA A 136 18.14 17.44 8.28
N LYS A 137 18.78 18.30 7.48
CA LYS A 137 20.06 18.94 7.83
C LYS A 137 19.88 20.07 8.85
N GLU A 138 18.75 20.79 8.78
CA GLU A 138 18.41 21.90 9.66
C GLU A 138 17.89 21.45 11.02
N ILE A 139 17.28 20.27 11.12
CA ILE A 139 16.65 19.74 12.33
C ILE A 139 17.51 18.59 12.89
N PRO A 140 18.38 18.84 13.87
CA PRO A 140 19.24 17.80 14.44
C PRO A 140 18.43 16.65 15.06
N GLY A 141 18.84 15.42 14.78
CA GLY A 141 18.18 14.22 15.30
C GLY A 141 16.85 13.90 14.60
N SER A 142 16.53 14.56 13.50
CA SER A 142 15.39 14.17 12.65
C SER A 142 15.68 12.86 11.91
N PHE A 143 14.63 12.18 11.51
CA PHE A 143 14.68 10.89 10.82
C PHE A 143 13.81 10.91 9.57
N ILE A 144 14.37 10.48 8.44
CA ILE A 144 13.63 10.25 7.19
C ILE A 144 13.41 8.74 7.05
N PRO A 145 12.18 8.24 7.17
CA PRO A 145 11.84 6.81 6.98
C PRO A 145 12.26 6.25 5.64
N GLY A 146 12.05 6.98 4.54
CA GLY A 146 12.54 6.62 3.21
C GLY A 146 11.87 5.38 2.65
N GLN A 147 10.56 5.41 2.45
CA GLN A 147 9.73 4.25 2.07
C GLN A 147 10.20 3.46 0.84
N PHE A 148 10.92 4.08 -0.09
CA PHE A 148 11.38 3.45 -1.33
C PHE A 148 12.73 2.73 -1.21
N VAL A 149 13.48 3.02 -0.14
CA VAL A 149 14.86 2.53 0.07
C VAL A 149 15.03 1.80 1.40
N ASN A 150 14.09 1.94 2.33
CA ASN A 150 14.20 1.37 3.68
C ASN A 150 13.82 -0.12 3.70
N PRO A 151 14.74 -1.03 4.03
CA PRO A 151 14.48 -2.47 4.06
C PRO A 151 13.45 -2.88 5.13
N ALA A 152 13.18 -2.04 6.14
CA ALA A 152 12.12 -2.28 7.11
C ALA A 152 10.73 -2.33 6.46
N ASN A 153 10.53 -1.70 5.29
CA ASN A 153 9.28 -1.75 4.54
C ASN A 153 8.93 -3.20 4.12
N PRO A 154 9.68 -3.90 3.24
CA PRO A 154 9.36 -5.28 2.89
C PRO A 154 9.48 -6.22 4.08
N ALA A 155 10.43 -5.99 5.01
CA ALA A 155 10.57 -6.81 6.20
C ALA A 155 9.31 -6.82 7.08
N THR A 156 8.61 -5.69 7.21
CA THR A 156 7.35 -5.60 7.92
C THR A 156 6.27 -6.49 7.30
N HIS A 157 6.14 -6.47 5.98
CA HIS A 157 5.17 -7.32 5.28
C HIS A 157 5.52 -8.80 5.36
N LYS A 158 6.81 -9.13 5.31
CA LYS A 158 7.30 -10.50 5.48
C LYS A 158 7.02 -11.04 6.89
N ALA A 159 7.13 -10.17 7.90
CA ALA A 159 6.90 -10.54 9.30
C ALA A 159 5.42 -10.53 9.72
N THR A 160 4.55 -9.85 8.99
CA THR A 160 3.13 -9.66 9.41
C THR A 160 2.13 -10.09 8.34
N THR A 161 2.03 -9.37 7.23
CA THR A 161 0.99 -9.57 6.21
C THR A 161 1.10 -10.94 5.53
N GLY A 162 2.32 -11.39 5.22
CA GLY A 162 2.57 -12.72 4.64
C GLY A 162 2.08 -13.84 5.55
N PRO A 163 2.52 -13.90 6.83
CA PRO A 163 2.01 -14.86 7.81
C PRO A 163 0.49 -14.82 8.01
N GLU A 164 -0.12 -13.63 8.06
CA GLU A 164 -1.57 -13.49 8.16
C GLU A 164 -2.28 -14.18 7.00
N ILE A 165 -1.88 -13.88 5.75
CA ILE A 165 -2.47 -14.50 4.56
C ILE A 165 -2.32 -16.02 4.60
N TRP A 166 -1.13 -16.51 4.92
CA TRP A 166 -0.86 -17.94 4.98
C TRP A 166 -1.72 -18.66 6.02
N ASN A 167 -1.80 -18.10 7.24
CA ASN A 167 -2.55 -18.69 8.33
C ASN A 167 -4.07 -18.63 8.08
N ASP A 168 -4.58 -17.49 7.60
CA ASP A 168 -6.01 -17.29 7.34
C ASP A 168 -6.53 -18.16 6.19
N THR A 169 -5.65 -18.60 5.30
CA THR A 169 -5.97 -19.54 4.21
C THR A 169 -5.62 -21.00 4.54
N GLU A 170 -5.12 -21.28 5.75
CA GLU A 170 -4.60 -22.61 6.11
C GLU A 170 -3.54 -23.11 5.10
N GLY A 171 -2.73 -22.20 4.57
CA GLY A 171 -1.71 -22.50 3.56
C GLY A 171 -2.23 -22.74 2.14
N LYS A 172 -3.52 -22.52 1.91
CA LYS A 172 -4.15 -22.75 0.59
C LYS A 172 -4.13 -21.46 -0.25
N VAL A 173 -2.94 -21.03 -0.65
CA VAL A 173 -2.72 -19.89 -1.55
C VAL A 173 -1.99 -20.40 -2.79
N ASP A 174 -2.62 -20.27 -3.95
CA ASP A 174 -2.00 -20.62 -5.24
C ASP A 174 -1.42 -19.38 -5.93
N ILE A 175 -2.11 -18.24 -5.84
CA ILE A 175 -1.73 -17.01 -6.52
C ILE A 175 -1.94 -15.83 -5.58
N PHE A 176 -0.93 -14.95 -5.49
CA PHE A 176 -1.00 -13.70 -4.76
C PHE A 176 -0.79 -12.51 -5.71
N LEU A 177 -1.66 -11.49 -5.60
CA LEU A 177 -1.56 -10.27 -6.40
C LEU A 177 -1.48 -9.03 -5.51
N ALA A 178 -0.63 -8.08 -5.87
CA ALA A 178 -0.63 -6.75 -5.27
C ALA A 178 -0.08 -5.68 -6.22
N GLY A 179 -0.58 -4.46 -6.07
CA GLY A 179 -0.08 -3.28 -6.79
C GLY A 179 1.31 -2.84 -6.31
N VAL A 180 2.15 -2.41 -7.24
CA VAL A 180 3.51 -1.94 -6.94
C VAL A 180 3.56 -0.42 -6.87
N GLY A 181 3.60 0.11 -5.64
CA GLY A 181 3.97 1.50 -5.34
C GLY A 181 5.44 1.55 -4.94
N THR A 182 5.74 1.27 -3.67
CA THR A 182 7.13 1.10 -3.17
C THR A 182 7.69 -0.29 -3.46
N GLY A 183 6.84 -1.26 -3.74
CA GLY A 183 7.24 -2.65 -3.94
C GLY A 183 7.37 -3.48 -2.67
N GLY A 184 7.33 -2.85 -1.49
CA GLY A 184 7.50 -3.56 -0.22
C GLY A 184 6.45 -4.63 0.05
N THR A 185 5.19 -4.38 -0.33
CA THR A 185 4.08 -5.33 -0.20
C THR A 185 4.32 -6.61 -1.01
N VAL A 186 4.58 -6.46 -2.32
CA VAL A 186 4.85 -7.61 -3.22
C VAL A 186 6.09 -8.36 -2.77
N THR A 187 7.16 -7.64 -2.40
CA THR A 187 8.41 -8.23 -1.94
C THR A 187 8.21 -9.03 -0.66
N GLY A 188 7.74 -8.39 0.40
CA GLY A 188 7.67 -9.03 1.71
C GLY A 188 6.69 -10.20 1.76
N ILE A 189 5.49 -10.02 1.20
CA ILE A 189 4.48 -11.09 1.14
C ILE A 189 4.93 -12.20 0.19
N GLY A 190 5.41 -11.85 -1.00
CA GLY A 190 5.84 -12.82 -2.00
C GLY A 190 7.01 -13.68 -1.52
N GLU A 191 8.01 -13.08 -0.86
CA GLU A 191 9.11 -13.83 -0.25
C GLU A 191 8.60 -14.81 0.81
N TYR A 192 7.74 -14.34 1.73
CA TYR A 192 7.20 -15.21 2.76
C TYR A 192 6.39 -16.37 2.18
N LEU A 193 5.47 -16.09 1.25
CA LEU A 193 4.62 -17.12 0.65
C LEU A 193 5.45 -18.17 -0.12
N LYS A 194 6.47 -17.73 -0.88
CA LYS A 194 7.37 -18.65 -1.59
C LYS A 194 8.31 -19.43 -0.67
N GLU A 195 8.64 -18.91 0.51
CA GLU A 195 9.34 -19.67 1.54
C GLU A 195 8.48 -20.79 2.13
N GLN A 196 7.15 -20.57 2.24
CA GLN A 196 6.23 -21.60 2.71
C GLN A 196 5.90 -22.63 1.60
N ASN A 197 5.65 -22.13 0.38
CA ASN A 197 5.36 -22.95 -0.79
C ASN A 197 5.96 -22.29 -2.05
N PRO A 198 7.05 -22.85 -2.63
CA PRO A 198 7.69 -22.30 -3.82
C PRO A 198 6.80 -22.22 -5.06
N ASP A 199 5.71 -23.00 -5.11
CA ASP A 199 4.79 -23.04 -6.25
C ASP A 199 3.77 -21.88 -6.24
N VAL A 200 3.70 -21.07 -5.18
CA VAL A 200 2.85 -19.88 -5.13
C VAL A 200 3.29 -18.90 -6.21
N LYS A 201 2.38 -18.54 -7.09
CA LYS A 201 2.61 -17.50 -8.09
C LYS A 201 2.37 -16.11 -7.50
N VAL A 202 3.31 -15.21 -7.72
CA VAL A 202 3.22 -13.82 -7.31
C VAL A 202 3.08 -12.94 -8.54
N ILE A 203 2.03 -12.11 -8.59
CA ILE A 203 1.77 -11.21 -9.71
C ILE A 203 1.86 -9.76 -9.23
N ALA A 204 2.77 -9.02 -9.83
CA ALA A 204 2.94 -7.59 -9.59
C ALA A 204 2.02 -6.81 -10.54
N ILE A 205 1.32 -5.79 -10.01
CA ILE A 205 0.39 -4.97 -10.79
C ILE A 205 0.98 -3.58 -10.97
N GLU A 206 0.97 -3.08 -12.22
CA GLU A 206 1.40 -1.73 -12.55
C GLU A 206 0.38 -1.00 -13.45
N PRO A 207 0.40 0.34 -13.54
CA PRO A 207 -0.42 1.05 -14.50
C PRO A 207 0.04 0.79 -15.95
N ALA A 208 -0.89 0.50 -16.86
CA ALA A 208 -0.56 0.22 -18.27
C ALA A 208 0.11 1.41 -18.98
N THR A 209 -0.18 2.66 -18.55
CA THR A 209 0.46 3.86 -19.09
C THR A 209 1.78 4.24 -18.39
N SER A 210 2.20 3.49 -17.37
CA SER A 210 3.48 3.64 -16.66
C SER A 210 4.11 2.26 -16.41
N PRO A 211 4.43 1.51 -17.49
CA PRO A 211 4.83 0.10 -17.42
C PRO A 211 6.33 -0.03 -17.11
N VAL A 212 6.74 0.45 -15.95
CA VAL A 212 8.15 0.47 -15.51
C VAL A 212 8.71 -0.94 -15.35
N LEU A 213 7.91 -1.86 -14.78
CA LEU A 213 8.37 -3.21 -14.48
C LEU A 213 8.42 -4.08 -15.74
N SER A 214 7.43 -3.94 -16.64
CA SER A 214 7.33 -4.76 -17.84
C SER A 214 8.04 -4.16 -19.05
N GLN A 215 8.16 -2.82 -19.16
CA GLN A 215 8.68 -2.15 -20.36
C GLN A 215 9.81 -1.14 -20.07
N GLY A 216 10.15 -0.90 -18.80
CA GLY A 216 11.30 -0.07 -18.42
C GLY A 216 11.09 1.45 -18.52
N HIS A 217 9.88 1.93 -18.69
CA HIS A 217 9.61 3.38 -18.76
C HIS A 217 8.38 3.78 -17.94
N GLY A 218 8.48 4.94 -17.29
CA GLY A 218 7.36 5.57 -16.57
C GLY A 218 6.50 6.43 -17.49
N GLY A 219 5.28 6.73 -17.04
CA GLY A 219 4.34 7.61 -17.72
C GLY A 219 3.27 8.14 -16.78
N ALA A 220 2.47 9.09 -17.27
CA ALA A 220 1.36 9.63 -16.50
C ALA A 220 0.19 8.63 -16.40
N HIS A 221 -0.36 8.48 -15.21
CA HIS A 221 -1.52 7.62 -14.94
C HIS A 221 -2.39 8.21 -13.84
N LYS A 222 -3.59 7.64 -13.65
CA LYS A 222 -4.58 8.07 -12.65
C LYS A 222 -4.76 7.09 -11.48
N ILE A 223 -4.02 5.98 -11.46
CA ILE A 223 -4.12 4.96 -10.41
C ILE A 223 -3.25 5.37 -9.23
N GLN A 224 -3.81 6.21 -8.34
CA GLN A 224 -3.09 6.69 -7.16
C GLN A 224 -2.67 5.54 -6.25
N GLY A 225 -1.45 5.62 -5.70
CA GLY A 225 -0.90 4.66 -4.74
C GLY A 225 0.04 3.60 -5.32
N ILE A 226 0.06 3.43 -6.65
CA ILE A 226 0.99 2.55 -7.37
C ILE A 226 1.66 3.31 -8.52
N GLY A 227 2.63 2.69 -9.19
CA GLY A 227 3.26 3.27 -10.38
C GLY A 227 4.13 4.48 -10.07
N ALA A 228 5.19 4.30 -9.28
CA ALA A 228 6.11 5.39 -8.88
C ALA A 228 6.91 6.02 -10.03
N GLY A 229 6.91 5.42 -11.22
CA GLY A 229 7.65 5.89 -12.39
C GLY A 229 9.11 5.42 -12.45
N PHE A 230 9.55 4.64 -11.48
CA PHE A 230 10.87 4.01 -11.40
C PHE A 230 10.78 2.67 -10.65
N VAL A 231 11.82 1.85 -10.72
CA VAL A 231 11.94 0.61 -9.93
C VAL A 231 12.47 0.96 -8.54
N PRO A 232 11.68 0.77 -7.46
CA PRO A 232 12.14 1.07 -6.10
C PRO A 232 13.24 0.13 -5.61
N ASP A 233 14.17 0.63 -4.80
CA ASP A 233 15.29 -0.17 -4.26
C ASP A 233 14.82 -1.33 -3.38
N VAL A 234 13.71 -1.16 -2.66
CA VAL A 234 13.14 -2.21 -1.80
C VAL A 234 12.35 -3.28 -2.56
N LEU A 235 12.13 -3.10 -3.87
CA LEU A 235 11.45 -4.10 -4.70
C LEU A 235 12.41 -5.22 -5.09
N ASN A 236 12.14 -6.43 -4.63
CA ASN A 236 12.78 -7.63 -5.14
C ASN A 236 12.16 -8.03 -6.48
N THR A 237 12.81 -7.67 -7.59
CA THR A 237 12.31 -7.95 -8.95
C THR A 237 12.31 -9.43 -9.32
N LYS A 238 12.83 -10.31 -8.47
CA LYS A 238 12.86 -11.77 -8.67
C LYS A 238 11.75 -12.49 -7.92
N VAL A 239 10.94 -11.77 -7.11
CA VAL A 239 9.92 -12.40 -6.28
C VAL A 239 8.63 -12.67 -7.04
N TYR A 240 8.31 -11.84 -8.02
CA TYR A 240 7.11 -12.00 -8.84
C TYR A 240 7.39 -12.78 -10.12
N ASP A 241 6.39 -13.55 -10.55
CA ASP A 241 6.43 -14.42 -11.71
C ASP A 241 5.83 -13.76 -12.96
N GLU A 242 4.97 -12.75 -12.73
CA GLU A 242 4.27 -12.03 -13.79
C GLU A 242 4.09 -10.56 -13.39
N VAL A 243 4.06 -9.67 -14.39
CA VAL A 243 3.62 -8.28 -14.25
C VAL A 243 2.33 -8.09 -15.01
N PHE A 244 1.29 -7.61 -14.34
CA PHE A 244 -0.02 -7.36 -14.93
C PHE A 244 -0.27 -5.86 -15.07
N PRO A 245 -0.29 -5.30 -16.29
CA PRO A 245 -0.59 -3.89 -16.52
C PRO A 245 -2.11 -3.64 -16.46
N VAL A 246 -2.52 -2.55 -15.79
CA VAL A 246 -3.94 -2.17 -15.64
C VAL A 246 -4.18 -0.75 -16.18
N GLU A 247 -5.21 -0.60 -17.00
CA GLU A 247 -5.67 0.69 -17.50
C GLU A 247 -6.43 1.48 -16.42
N ASN A 248 -6.37 2.83 -16.48
CA ASN A 248 -7.05 3.69 -15.52
C ASN A 248 -8.56 3.41 -15.44
N GLU A 249 -9.20 3.22 -16.58
CA GLU A 249 -10.63 3.00 -16.72
C GLU A 249 -11.07 1.70 -16.02
N LYS A 250 -10.24 0.65 -16.14
CA LYS A 250 -10.50 -0.63 -15.47
C LYS A 250 -10.36 -0.52 -13.94
N ALA A 251 -9.42 0.27 -13.45
CA ALA A 251 -9.29 0.53 -12.03
C ALA A 251 -10.56 1.22 -11.47
N PHE A 252 -11.11 2.19 -12.17
CA PHE A 252 -12.35 2.87 -11.76
C PHE A 252 -13.58 1.95 -11.89
N GLU A 253 -13.70 1.21 -12.99
CA GLU A 253 -14.79 0.27 -13.24
C GLU A 253 -14.88 -0.76 -12.11
N TYR A 254 -13.77 -1.43 -11.79
CA TYR A 254 -13.76 -2.50 -10.80
C TYR A 254 -13.83 -2.00 -9.35
N GLY A 255 -13.39 -0.78 -9.07
CA GLY A 255 -13.65 -0.13 -7.79
C GLY A 255 -15.15 0.12 -7.55
N LYS A 256 -15.88 0.58 -8.60
CA LYS A 256 -17.34 0.75 -8.56
C LYS A 256 -18.07 -0.61 -8.51
N GLU A 257 -17.55 -1.60 -9.23
CA GLU A 257 -18.13 -2.94 -9.27
C GLU A 257 -18.05 -3.63 -7.92
N LEU A 258 -16.92 -3.53 -7.21
CA LEU A 258 -16.73 -4.08 -5.88
C LEU A 258 -17.76 -3.54 -4.87
N ALA A 259 -17.99 -2.22 -4.91
CA ALA A 259 -18.96 -1.57 -4.06
C ALA A 259 -20.39 -2.09 -4.31
N LYS A 260 -20.75 -2.34 -5.57
CA LYS A 260 -22.09 -2.81 -5.96
C LYS A 260 -22.29 -4.31 -5.69
N ALA A 261 -21.26 -5.11 -5.91
CA ALA A 261 -21.36 -6.57 -5.78
C ALA A 261 -21.20 -7.04 -4.34
N GLU A 262 -20.19 -6.51 -3.63
CA GLU A 262 -19.80 -7.00 -2.30
C GLU A 262 -20.08 -5.98 -1.17
N GLY A 263 -20.55 -4.77 -1.47
CA GLY A 263 -20.74 -3.72 -0.46
C GLY A 263 -19.44 -3.15 0.10
N ILE A 264 -18.33 -3.32 -0.61
CA ILE A 264 -16.98 -2.91 -0.16
C ILE A 264 -16.53 -1.70 -0.96
N ILE A 265 -16.34 -0.56 -0.29
CA ILE A 265 -15.86 0.68 -0.90
C ILE A 265 -14.36 0.80 -0.66
N THR A 266 -13.58 0.81 -1.74
CA THR A 266 -12.11 0.86 -1.70
C THR A 266 -11.55 1.96 -2.61
N GLY A 267 -10.23 2.20 -2.51
CA GLY A 267 -9.55 3.18 -3.35
C GLY A 267 -9.26 2.70 -4.77
N ILE A 268 -8.70 3.58 -5.58
CA ILE A 268 -8.46 3.37 -7.02
C ILE A 268 -7.50 2.18 -7.26
N SER A 269 -6.41 2.09 -6.51
CA SER A 269 -5.46 0.98 -6.65
C SER A 269 -6.03 -0.37 -6.22
N SER A 270 -7.03 -0.37 -5.33
CA SER A 270 -7.79 -1.57 -4.98
C SER A 270 -8.65 -2.05 -6.16
N GLY A 271 -9.29 -1.11 -6.88
CA GLY A 271 -10.02 -1.44 -8.11
C GLY A 271 -9.10 -2.02 -9.20
N ALA A 272 -7.89 -1.46 -9.35
CA ALA A 272 -6.88 -2.00 -10.26
C ALA A 272 -6.46 -3.43 -9.85
N ALA A 273 -6.23 -3.65 -8.56
CA ALA A 273 -5.85 -4.96 -8.04
C ALA A 273 -6.97 -5.99 -8.25
N LEU A 274 -8.22 -5.60 -7.99
CA LEU A 274 -9.37 -6.47 -8.20
C LEU A 274 -9.54 -6.83 -9.69
N TYR A 275 -9.41 -5.86 -10.60
CA TYR A 275 -9.47 -6.16 -12.03
C TYR A 275 -8.45 -7.20 -12.44
N ALA A 276 -7.19 -7.02 -12.08
CA ALA A 276 -6.14 -7.98 -12.38
C ALA A 276 -6.46 -9.37 -11.82
N ALA A 277 -6.93 -9.45 -10.57
CA ALA A 277 -7.29 -10.72 -9.92
C ALA A 277 -8.45 -11.43 -10.62
N VAL A 278 -9.47 -10.68 -11.06
CA VAL A 278 -10.60 -11.23 -11.83
C VAL A 278 -10.14 -11.76 -13.18
N GLU A 279 -9.29 -11.04 -13.90
CA GLU A 279 -8.76 -11.51 -15.19
C GLU A 279 -7.86 -12.76 -15.03
N VAL A 280 -7.08 -12.81 -13.94
CA VAL A 280 -6.30 -14.02 -13.60
C VAL A 280 -7.23 -15.18 -13.21
N ALA A 281 -8.31 -14.93 -12.49
CA ALA A 281 -9.29 -15.95 -12.08
C ALA A 281 -10.07 -16.53 -13.26
N LYS A 282 -10.25 -15.77 -14.34
CA LYS A 282 -10.91 -16.24 -15.58
C LYS A 282 -10.05 -17.20 -16.42
N ARG A 283 -8.76 -17.27 -16.16
CA ARG A 283 -7.85 -18.13 -16.93
C ARG A 283 -8.18 -19.60 -16.68
N PRO A 284 -8.32 -20.44 -17.71
CA PRO A 284 -8.70 -21.87 -17.56
C PRO A 284 -7.76 -22.66 -16.64
N GLU A 285 -6.46 -22.35 -16.68
CA GLU A 285 -5.44 -22.98 -15.82
C GLU A 285 -5.57 -22.65 -14.34
N ASN A 286 -6.43 -21.67 -13.99
CA ASN A 286 -6.66 -21.24 -12.62
C ASN A 286 -7.99 -21.74 -12.05
N GLU A 287 -8.69 -22.63 -12.76
CA GLU A 287 -9.89 -23.28 -12.24
C GLU A 287 -9.57 -24.07 -10.96
N GLY A 288 -10.34 -23.84 -9.89
CA GLY A 288 -10.17 -24.49 -8.59
C GLY A 288 -9.05 -23.91 -7.71
N LYS A 289 -8.31 -22.89 -8.19
CA LYS A 289 -7.24 -22.25 -7.42
C LYS A 289 -7.76 -21.19 -6.45
N THR A 290 -7.00 -20.99 -5.38
CA THR A 290 -7.20 -19.90 -4.42
C THR A 290 -6.31 -18.71 -4.79
N ILE A 291 -6.95 -17.58 -5.07
CA ILE A 291 -6.32 -16.32 -5.48
C ILE A 291 -6.51 -15.30 -4.37
N VAL A 292 -5.41 -14.78 -3.84
CA VAL A 292 -5.43 -13.70 -2.83
C VAL A 292 -5.00 -12.39 -3.48
N VAL A 293 -5.82 -11.36 -3.36
CA VAL A 293 -5.50 -10.02 -3.82
C VAL A 293 -5.54 -9.02 -2.68
N LEU A 294 -4.50 -8.19 -2.56
CA LEU A 294 -4.43 -7.16 -1.53
C LEU A 294 -5.10 -5.87 -2.02
N LEU A 295 -6.08 -5.38 -1.25
CA LEU A 295 -6.79 -4.12 -1.47
C LEU A 295 -6.27 -3.07 -0.47
N PRO A 296 -5.46 -2.08 -0.94
CA PRO A 296 -4.60 -1.27 -0.08
C PRO A 296 -5.31 -0.31 0.88
N ASP A 297 -6.44 0.29 0.49
CA ASP A 297 -7.08 1.35 1.26
C ASP A 297 -8.59 1.46 1.00
N ASN A 298 -9.25 2.34 1.80
CA ASN A 298 -10.68 2.63 1.62
C ASN A 298 -10.93 3.69 0.54
N GLY A 299 -12.22 3.88 0.18
CA GLY A 299 -12.66 4.84 -0.81
C GLY A 299 -12.80 6.28 -0.31
N ASP A 300 -12.80 6.52 1.00
CA ASP A 300 -13.10 7.84 1.59
C ASP A 300 -12.15 8.95 1.14
N ARG A 301 -10.94 8.59 0.73
CA ARG A 301 -9.91 9.51 0.24
C ARG A 301 -10.06 9.92 -1.22
N TYR A 302 -11.08 9.39 -1.92
CA TYR A 302 -11.23 9.46 -3.39
C TYR A 302 -12.59 10.02 -3.84
N TYR A 303 -13.44 10.55 -2.94
CA TYR A 303 -14.78 11.02 -3.27
C TYR A 303 -14.79 12.13 -4.33
N SER A 304 -13.75 12.95 -4.41
CA SER A 304 -13.59 13.99 -5.43
C SER A 304 -13.00 13.49 -6.75
N THR A 305 -12.74 12.18 -6.89
CA THR A 305 -12.13 11.59 -8.09
C THR A 305 -13.15 10.90 -8.99
N ALA A 306 -12.74 10.54 -10.22
CA ALA A 306 -13.55 9.78 -11.17
C ALA A 306 -14.02 8.39 -10.66
N LEU A 307 -13.49 7.91 -9.53
CA LEU A 307 -13.96 6.69 -8.91
C LEU A 307 -15.41 6.81 -8.44
N PHE A 308 -15.84 8.00 -8.00
CA PHE A 308 -17.18 8.25 -7.43
C PHE A 308 -18.03 9.23 -8.26
N GLN A 309 -17.50 9.69 -9.38
CA GLN A 309 -18.22 10.58 -10.31
C GLN A 309 -18.81 9.83 -11.50
#